data_7aadfbf0fcfcc38bb202af6462a665e4
#
_entry.id   7aadfbf0fcfcc38bb202af6462a665e4
#
_cell.length_a   1.000
_cell.length_b   1.000
_cell.length_c   1.000
_cell.angle_alpha   90.00
_cell.angle_beta   90.00
_cell.angle_gamma   90.00
#
_symmetry.space_group_name_H-M   'P 1'
#
loop_
_entity.id
_entity.type
_entity.pdbx_description
1 polymer ?
#
loop_
_entity_poly.entity_id
_entity_poly.type
_entity_poly.pdbx_seq_one_letter_code
_entity_poly.pdbx_strand_id
1 'polypeptide(L)'
;FADSGNLGDDESGNGFDFDENNIAAADQATDTPTNNFATLNVLHKNSGSGGTSNNSIFTEGNTKITGNLSGYWQSGVSTMGITSGKWYFEAKAYDSNTHISAVGYGDEGDIENWAVGNDFPGTSGSKSYAYIGGPASGYGQISPSTNQPSPAVTYNQTNIIGVAIDADNGYVYWSKDGTYINSGNPASGSSGTGGIAVPTGTGTNGTLFPAVGFYYHTTIPTMLVNFGGYTTISISSAATDANGYGTFEYAPPTGYYALCTKNLAEYG
;
A
#
# COMPACT_ATOMS: atom_id res chain seq x y z
N PHE A 1 3.70 -18.18 19.42
CA PHE A 1 4.67 -17.11 19.05
C PHE A 1 4.34 -15.79 19.75
N ALA A 2 3.88 -15.85 21.02
CA ALA A 2 3.53 -14.64 21.78
C ALA A 2 4.78 -13.93 22.31
N ASP A 3 5.81 -14.67 22.70
CA ASP A 3 7.08 -14.15 23.19
C ASP A 3 8.14 -14.10 22.10
N SER A 4 8.60 -12.90 21.78
CA SER A 4 9.68 -12.68 20.79
C SER A 4 11.05 -13.22 21.27
N GLY A 5 11.23 -13.46 22.56
CA GLY A 5 12.44 -14.03 23.16
C GLY A 5 12.44 -15.57 23.17
N ASN A 6 11.28 -16.20 22.96
CA ASN A 6 11.12 -17.66 22.92
C ASN A 6 9.95 -18.02 21.99
N LEU A 7 10.20 -18.02 20.69
CA LEU A 7 9.15 -18.24 19.69
C LEU A 7 8.62 -19.69 19.67
N GLY A 8 9.40 -20.62 20.20
CA GLY A 8 9.02 -22.04 20.31
C GLY A 8 8.22 -22.43 21.54
N ASP A 9 7.97 -21.49 22.44
CA ASP A 9 7.33 -21.76 23.75
C ASP A 9 5.89 -22.24 23.62
N ASP A 10 5.54 -23.28 24.38
CA ASP A 10 4.18 -23.80 24.50
C ASP A 10 3.41 -23.09 25.62
N GLU A 11 2.73 -22.03 25.25
CA GLU A 11 1.84 -21.26 26.15
C GLU A 11 0.60 -22.05 26.65
N SER A 12 0.43 -23.30 26.22
CA SER A 12 -0.70 -24.14 26.69
C SER A 12 -0.49 -24.68 28.10
N GLY A 13 0.73 -24.57 28.64
CA GLY A 13 1.11 -25.11 29.95
C GLY A 13 1.40 -26.62 29.94
N ASN A 14 1.44 -27.27 28.79
CA ASN A 14 1.77 -28.69 28.67
C ASN A 14 3.29 -28.94 28.54
N GLY A 15 4.09 -27.89 28.31
CA GLY A 15 5.54 -27.95 28.19
C GLY A 15 6.02 -28.68 26.92
N PHE A 16 5.29 -28.58 25.83
CA PHE A 16 5.66 -29.14 24.52
C PHE A 16 6.29 -28.06 23.66
N ASP A 17 7.40 -27.50 24.11
CA ASP A 17 8.14 -26.50 23.38
C ASP A 17 8.67 -27.05 22.04
N PHE A 18 8.71 -26.20 21.03
CA PHE A 18 9.31 -26.50 19.74
C PHE A 18 10.75 -25.99 19.70
N ASP A 19 11.65 -26.81 19.14
CA ASP A 19 13.02 -26.35 18.87
C ASP A 19 12.98 -25.28 17.78
N GLU A 20 13.46 -24.10 18.09
CA GLU A 20 13.58 -22.97 17.15
C GLU A 20 14.69 -23.26 16.13
N ASN A 21 14.34 -23.28 14.84
CA ASN A 21 15.30 -23.50 13.77
C ASN A 21 15.11 -22.47 12.65
N ASN A 22 16.07 -21.55 12.54
CA ASN A 22 16.05 -20.46 11.58
C ASN A 22 14.82 -19.52 11.71
N ILE A 23 14.25 -19.39 12.89
CA ILE A 23 13.21 -18.43 13.23
C ILE A 23 13.77 -17.43 14.25
N ALA A 24 13.41 -16.17 14.10
CA ALA A 24 13.86 -15.08 14.95
C ALA A 24 12.71 -14.11 15.25
N ALA A 25 12.88 -13.23 16.22
CA ALA A 25 11.88 -12.21 16.57
C ALA A 25 11.42 -11.36 15.36
N ALA A 26 12.27 -11.19 14.36
CA ALA A 26 11.92 -10.49 13.12
C ALA A 26 10.90 -11.23 12.25
N ASP A 27 10.70 -12.53 12.47
CA ASP A 27 9.72 -13.34 11.75
C ASP A 27 8.35 -13.31 12.42
N GLN A 28 8.24 -12.68 13.59
CA GLN A 28 6.98 -12.54 14.31
C GLN A 28 6.09 -11.51 13.62
N ALA A 29 4.89 -11.92 13.23
CA ALA A 29 3.88 -11.04 12.66
C ALA A 29 2.79 -10.70 13.68
N THR A 30 2.09 -9.58 13.46
CA THR A 30 0.96 -9.16 14.30
C THR A 30 -0.35 -9.87 13.94
N ASP A 31 -0.33 -10.69 12.89
CA ASP A 31 -1.47 -11.50 12.49
C ASP A 31 -1.81 -12.55 13.56
N THR A 32 -3.11 -12.75 13.74
CA THR A 32 -3.65 -13.77 14.63
C THR A 32 -4.70 -14.58 13.88
N PRO A 33 -5.11 -15.76 14.39
CA PRO A 33 -6.20 -16.54 13.78
C PRO A 33 -7.51 -15.75 13.62
N THR A 34 -7.69 -14.68 14.38
CA THR A 34 -8.91 -13.85 14.39
C THR A 34 -8.72 -12.46 13.79
N ASN A 35 -7.50 -12.08 13.44
CA ASN A 35 -7.23 -10.78 12.82
C ASN A 35 -6.02 -10.88 11.90
N ASN A 36 -6.25 -10.79 10.60
CA ASN A 36 -5.21 -10.82 9.57
C ASN A 36 -5.18 -9.49 8.86
N PHE A 37 -3.98 -8.96 8.64
CA PHE A 37 -3.77 -7.74 7.89
C PHE A 37 -3.68 -8.02 6.38
N ALA A 38 -3.98 -7.02 5.57
CA ALA A 38 -3.73 -7.10 4.14
C ALA A 38 -2.23 -7.27 3.86
N THR A 39 -1.93 -7.91 2.75
CA THR A 39 -0.60 -8.01 2.15
C THR A 39 -0.71 -7.74 0.66
N LEU A 40 0.38 -7.74 -0.08
CA LEU A 40 0.34 -7.69 -1.54
C LEU A 40 -0.08 -9.05 -2.11
N ASN A 41 -0.94 -9.01 -3.11
CA ASN A 41 -1.46 -10.20 -3.78
C ASN A 41 -0.44 -10.75 -4.78
N VAL A 42 0.20 -11.86 -4.45
CA VAL A 42 1.20 -12.53 -5.31
C VAL A 42 0.61 -13.12 -6.60
N LEU A 43 -0.70 -13.25 -6.67
CA LEU A 43 -1.40 -13.73 -7.86
C LEU A 43 -1.66 -12.62 -8.88
N HIS A 44 -1.58 -11.34 -8.44
CA HIS A 44 -1.64 -10.21 -9.35
C HIS A 44 -0.29 -10.07 -10.08
N LYS A 45 -0.30 -10.37 -11.36
CA LYS A 45 0.89 -10.29 -12.21
C LYS A 45 0.65 -9.32 -13.34
N ASN A 46 1.46 -8.28 -13.43
CA ASN A 46 1.53 -7.49 -14.64
C ASN A 46 2.24 -8.30 -15.71
N SER A 47 1.60 -8.56 -16.82
CA SER A 47 2.30 -9.00 -18.02
C SER A 47 2.70 -7.74 -18.79
N GLY A 48 3.98 -7.48 -18.94
CA GLY A 48 4.46 -6.44 -19.83
C GLY A 48 3.86 -6.60 -21.23
N SER A 49 3.80 -5.52 -22.03
CA SER A 49 3.30 -5.52 -23.40
C SER A 49 3.87 -6.70 -24.18
N GLY A 50 3.00 -7.56 -24.71
CA GLY A 50 3.38 -8.73 -25.49
C GLY A 50 3.36 -10.07 -24.76
N GLY A 51 2.72 -10.17 -23.58
CA GLY A 51 2.55 -11.45 -22.88
C GLY A 51 3.80 -11.96 -22.17
N THR A 52 4.81 -11.12 -22.01
CA THR A 52 5.98 -11.47 -21.21
C THR A 52 5.57 -11.45 -19.75
N SER A 53 5.55 -12.59 -19.10
CA SER A 53 5.17 -12.73 -17.70
C SER A 53 6.06 -11.85 -16.83
N ASN A 54 5.49 -10.79 -16.30
CA ASN A 54 6.14 -9.89 -15.38
C ASN A 54 6.06 -10.50 -13.98
N ASN A 55 7.08 -11.26 -13.62
CA ASN A 55 7.13 -11.95 -12.35
C ASN A 55 7.82 -11.06 -11.31
N SER A 56 7.18 -9.99 -10.89
CA SER A 56 7.63 -9.26 -9.70
C SER A 56 7.85 -10.24 -8.55
N ILE A 57 8.90 -10.05 -7.80
CA ILE A 57 9.27 -10.91 -6.68
C ILE A 57 8.66 -10.34 -5.42
N PHE A 58 7.83 -11.12 -4.76
CA PHE A 58 7.24 -10.77 -3.47
C PHE A 58 7.99 -11.50 -2.37
N THR A 59 8.37 -10.77 -1.33
CA THR A 59 9.11 -11.28 -0.17
C THR A 59 8.60 -10.61 1.11
N GLU A 60 9.20 -10.94 2.25
CA GLU A 60 8.90 -10.34 3.54
C GLU A 60 7.40 -10.41 3.86
N GLY A 61 6.85 -11.61 3.85
CA GLY A 61 5.41 -11.80 4.09
C GLY A 61 4.51 -11.09 3.08
N ASN A 62 4.99 -10.92 1.84
CA ASN A 62 4.33 -10.17 0.77
C ASN A 62 4.09 -8.69 1.07
N THR A 63 4.95 -8.07 1.87
CA THR A 63 4.96 -6.62 2.12
C THR A 63 6.07 -5.90 1.35
N LYS A 64 6.88 -6.66 0.61
CA LYS A 64 7.94 -6.15 -0.26
C LYS A 64 7.76 -6.69 -1.67
N ILE A 65 7.79 -5.81 -2.66
CA ILE A 65 7.73 -6.14 -4.08
C ILE A 65 8.98 -5.62 -4.77
N THR A 66 9.65 -6.48 -5.51
CA THR A 66 10.88 -6.17 -6.27
C THR A 66 10.64 -6.42 -7.75
N GLY A 67 11.05 -5.47 -8.58
CA GLY A 67 10.95 -5.58 -10.04
C GLY A 67 11.95 -6.57 -10.63
N ASN A 68 11.63 -7.09 -11.81
CA ASN A 68 12.50 -8.02 -12.52
C ASN A 68 12.58 -7.76 -14.03
N LEU A 69 11.82 -6.79 -14.55
CA LEU A 69 11.73 -6.55 -15.99
C LEU A 69 11.96 -5.06 -16.31
N SER A 70 13.08 -4.77 -16.98
CA SER A 70 13.46 -3.42 -17.38
C SER A 70 12.58 -2.87 -18.52
N GLY A 71 12.25 -1.58 -18.44
CA GLY A 71 11.46 -0.88 -19.46
C GLY A 71 9.96 -1.04 -19.33
N TYR A 72 9.49 -1.59 -18.21
CA TYR A 72 8.06 -1.82 -17.96
C TYR A 72 7.63 -1.34 -16.57
N TRP A 73 6.37 -0.92 -16.49
CA TRP A 73 5.71 -0.74 -15.22
C TRP A 73 5.41 -2.09 -14.58
N GLN A 74 5.57 -2.15 -13.29
CA GLN A 74 5.23 -3.29 -12.45
C GLN A 74 4.46 -2.79 -11.25
N SER A 75 3.45 -3.52 -10.81
CA SER A 75 2.61 -3.12 -9.70
C SER A 75 2.26 -4.29 -8.78
N GLY A 76 1.91 -3.96 -7.56
CA GLY A 76 1.33 -4.84 -6.59
C GLY A 76 0.05 -4.23 -6.04
N VAL A 77 -0.96 -5.06 -5.83
CA VAL A 77 -2.24 -4.68 -5.23
C VAL A 77 -2.45 -5.44 -3.93
N SER A 78 -3.22 -4.89 -3.01
CA SER A 78 -3.55 -5.54 -1.75
C SER A 78 -4.38 -6.82 -1.96
N THR A 79 -4.29 -7.74 -0.98
CA THR A 79 -5.14 -8.94 -0.93
C THR A 79 -6.57 -8.66 -0.51
N MET A 80 -6.84 -7.46 0.03
CA MET A 80 -8.15 -7.04 0.51
C MET A 80 -8.61 -5.82 -0.28
N GLY A 81 -9.85 -5.88 -0.79
CA GLY A 81 -10.51 -4.79 -1.48
C GLY A 81 -11.39 -3.98 -0.53
N ILE A 82 -11.67 -2.74 -0.91
CA ILE A 82 -12.39 -1.72 -0.15
C ILE A 82 -13.62 -1.30 -0.94
N THR A 83 -14.81 -1.42 -0.36
CA THR A 83 -16.08 -0.95 -0.97
C THR A 83 -16.74 0.15 -0.14
N SER A 84 -16.44 0.22 1.14
CA SER A 84 -16.94 1.18 2.13
C SER A 84 -15.90 1.38 3.23
N GLY A 85 -16.16 2.27 4.17
CA GLY A 85 -15.26 2.56 5.29
C GLY A 85 -14.11 3.50 4.94
N LYS A 86 -13.22 3.68 5.93
CA LYS A 86 -12.07 4.58 5.83
C LYS A 86 -10.80 3.85 6.23
N TRP A 87 -9.85 3.81 5.32
CA TRP A 87 -8.69 2.93 5.41
C TRP A 87 -7.38 3.68 5.27
N TYR A 88 -6.34 3.19 5.94
CA TYR A 88 -5.01 3.77 5.90
C TYR A 88 -3.95 2.71 5.66
N PHE A 89 -2.96 3.05 4.85
CA PHE A 89 -1.75 2.28 4.67
C PHE A 89 -0.57 3.18 4.35
N GLU A 90 0.63 2.64 4.49
CA GLU A 90 1.89 3.32 4.18
C GLU A 90 2.67 2.56 3.11
N ALA A 91 3.46 3.28 2.32
CA ALA A 91 4.39 2.70 1.37
C ALA A 91 5.67 3.51 1.28
N LYS A 92 6.75 2.82 0.90
CA LYS A 92 8.08 3.42 0.76
C LYS A 92 8.81 2.80 -0.43
N ALA A 93 9.42 3.64 -1.27
CA ALA A 93 10.43 3.17 -2.21
C ALA A 93 11.70 2.80 -1.42
N TYR A 94 12.30 1.64 -1.71
CA TYR A 94 13.43 1.14 -0.91
C TYR A 94 14.80 1.52 -1.48
N ASP A 95 14.90 1.65 -2.77
CA ASP A 95 16.17 1.82 -3.47
C ASP A 95 16.30 3.17 -4.19
N SER A 96 17.45 3.40 -4.80
CA SER A 96 17.94 4.71 -5.26
C SER A 96 16.95 5.52 -6.11
N ASN A 97 17.14 6.84 -6.11
CA ASN A 97 16.38 7.88 -6.83
C ASN A 97 16.27 7.71 -8.37
N THR A 98 16.50 6.53 -8.93
CA THR A 98 16.54 6.32 -10.38
C THR A 98 15.25 5.75 -10.94
N HIS A 99 14.24 5.48 -10.11
CA HIS A 99 12.97 4.94 -10.57
C HIS A 99 11.83 5.91 -10.37
N ILE A 100 10.79 5.70 -11.17
CA ILE A 100 9.49 6.29 -10.94
C ILE A 100 8.73 5.31 -10.04
N SER A 101 8.16 5.80 -8.97
CA SER A 101 7.30 5.03 -8.07
C SER A 101 5.90 5.64 -8.02
N ALA A 102 4.90 4.80 -7.80
CA ALA A 102 3.50 5.17 -7.70
C ALA A 102 2.92 4.55 -6.44
N VAL A 103 2.25 5.34 -5.62
CA VAL A 103 1.57 4.88 -4.41
C VAL A 103 0.13 5.38 -4.41
N GLY A 104 -0.83 4.47 -4.33
CA GLY A 104 -2.23 4.86 -4.39
C GLY A 104 -3.19 3.68 -4.35
N TYR A 105 -4.13 3.65 -5.25
CA TYR A 105 -5.11 2.56 -5.34
C TYR A 105 -5.36 2.14 -6.78
N GLY A 106 -5.78 0.89 -6.95
CA GLY A 106 -6.33 0.34 -8.17
C GLY A 106 -7.83 0.17 -8.09
N ASP A 107 -8.53 0.60 -9.13
CA ASP A 107 -9.92 0.22 -9.37
C ASP A 107 -9.96 -1.21 -9.91
N GLU A 108 -10.95 -2.00 -9.52
CA GLU A 108 -11.08 -3.40 -9.92
C GLU A 108 -10.99 -3.61 -11.43
N GLY A 109 -11.66 -2.79 -12.22
CA GLY A 109 -11.65 -2.89 -13.69
C GLY A 109 -10.29 -2.49 -14.30
N ASP A 110 -9.54 -1.59 -13.68
CA ASP A 110 -8.21 -1.22 -14.13
C ASP A 110 -7.18 -2.30 -13.80
N ILE A 111 -7.28 -2.92 -12.63
CA ILE A 111 -6.35 -3.96 -12.17
C ILE A 111 -6.31 -5.14 -13.15
N GLU A 112 -7.44 -5.54 -13.72
CA GLU A 112 -7.50 -6.57 -14.74
C GLU A 112 -6.70 -6.19 -15.99
N ASN A 113 -6.74 -4.92 -16.38
CA ASN A 113 -5.99 -4.41 -17.53
C ASN A 113 -4.48 -4.33 -17.23
N TRP A 114 -4.08 -4.06 -15.98
CA TRP A 114 -2.67 -4.07 -15.61
C TRP A 114 -2.02 -5.45 -15.80
N ALA A 115 -2.78 -6.51 -15.62
CA ALA A 115 -2.30 -7.86 -15.82
C ALA A 115 -1.87 -8.17 -17.26
N VAL A 116 -2.36 -7.42 -18.25
CA VAL A 116 -2.09 -7.64 -19.69
C VAL A 116 -1.38 -6.46 -20.37
N GLY A 117 -1.26 -5.31 -19.70
CA GLY A 117 -0.68 -4.07 -20.22
C GLY A 117 0.59 -3.63 -19.50
N ASN A 118 1.14 -2.52 -19.94
CA ASN A 118 2.23 -1.80 -19.28
C ASN A 118 1.64 -0.66 -18.43
N ASP A 119 0.65 -0.99 -17.60
CA ASP A 119 -0.15 -0.07 -16.84
C ASP A 119 0.15 -0.14 -15.34
N PHE A 120 -0.23 0.89 -14.60
CA PHE A 120 0.06 1.07 -13.18
C PHE A 120 -1.02 1.94 -12.52
N PRO A 121 -1.08 2.01 -11.18
CA PRO A 121 -1.93 2.98 -10.51
C PRO A 121 -1.61 4.40 -11.03
N GLY A 122 -2.59 5.05 -11.65
CA GLY A 122 -2.40 6.38 -12.23
C GLY A 122 -2.10 6.42 -13.73
N THR A 123 -2.25 5.33 -14.47
CA THR A 123 -2.22 5.33 -15.94
C THR A 123 -3.29 6.26 -16.52
N SER A 124 -2.96 6.96 -17.61
CA SER A 124 -3.91 7.87 -18.28
C SER A 124 -5.15 7.14 -18.75
N GLY A 125 -6.32 7.70 -18.42
CA GLY A 125 -7.63 7.12 -18.75
C GLY A 125 -8.13 6.07 -17.73
N SER A 126 -7.31 5.71 -16.73
CA SER A 126 -7.71 4.83 -15.65
C SER A 126 -8.53 5.57 -14.59
N LYS A 127 -9.25 4.82 -13.77
CA LYS A 127 -9.96 5.29 -12.59
C LYS A 127 -9.14 5.11 -11.31
N SER A 128 -7.97 4.53 -11.45
CA SER A 128 -6.99 4.33 -10.40
C SER A 128 -6.09 5.56 -10.29
N TYR A 129 -5.82 6.02 -9.08
CA TYR A 129 -4.99 7.19 -8.85
C TYR A 129 -3.80 6.86 -7.96
N ALA A 130 -2.66 7.49 -8.27
CA ALA A 130 -1.47 7.37 -7.46
C ALA A 130 -0.70 8.67 -7.34
N TYR A 131 -0.01 8.86 -6.23
CA TYR A 131 1.01 9.86 -6.05
C TYR A 131 2.32 9.33 -6.66
N ILE A 132 2.85 10.10 -7.60
CA ILE A 132 4.04 9.69 -8.38
C ILE A 132 5.27 10.35 -7.79
N GLY A 133 6.25 9.53 -7.41
CA GLY A 133 7.59 9.94 -7.01
C GLY A 133 8.63 9.64 -8.06
N GLY A 134 9.76 10.33 -8.00
CA GLY A 134 10.87 10.07 -8.94
C GLY A 134 11.94 11.16 -8.92
N PRO A 135 13.06 10.93 -9.62
CA PRO A 135 14.25 11.75 -9.52
C PRO A 135 14.22 13.06 -10.35
N ALA A 136 13.27 13.20 -11.27
CA ALA A 136 13.27 14.31 -12.25
C ALA A 136 12.15 15.32 -11.99
N SER A 137 12.26 16.50 -12.60
CA SER A 137 11.17 17.47 -12.66
C SER A 137 9.98 16.88 -13.44
N GLY A 138 8.78 17.01 -12.89
CA GLY A 138 7.55 16.42 -13.45
C GLY A 138 6.97 15.30 -12.61
N TYR A 139 7.70 14.84 -11.60
CA TYR A 139 7.19 13.97 -10.55
C TYR A 139 6.71 14.81 -9.34
N GLY A 140 5.98 14.21 -8.45
CA GLY A 140 5.32 14.91 -7.34
C GLY A 140 3.89 15.31 -7.68
N GLN A 141 3.25 14.56 -8.53
CA GLN A 141 1.87 14.77 -8.98
C GLN A 141 0.99 13.58 -8.65
N ILE A 142 -0.30 13.83 -8.53
CA ILE A 142 -1.29 12.75 -8.56
C ILE A 142 -1.60 12.43 -10.02
N SER A 143 -1.48 11.16 -10.40
CA SER A 143 -1.74 10.67 -11.76
C SER A 143 -3.00 9.78 -11.75
N PRO A 144 -3.82 9.82 -12.81
CA PRO A 144 -3.69 10.63 -14.03
C PRO A 144 -3.90 12.13 -13.76
N SER A 145 -3.04 12.94 -14.35
CA SER A 145 -2.92 14.39 -14.04
C SER A 145 -4.02 15.27 -14.64
N THR A 146 -4.98 14.72 -15.35
CA THR A 146 -6.09 15.48 -15.94
C THR A 146 -6.98 16.06 -14.84
N ASN A 147 -6.80 17.35 -14.58
CA ASN A 147 -7.55 18.15 -13.59
C ASN A 147 -7.25 17.86 -12.11
N GLN A 148 -6.14 17.19 -11.81
CA GLN A 148 -5.76 16.96 -10.42
C GLN A 148 -4.70 17.98 -9.99
N PRO A 149 -4.76 18.49 -8.75
CA PRO A 149 -3.73 19.38 -8.27
C PRO A 149 -2.39 18.64 -8.27
N SER A 150 -1.40 19.29 -8.87
CA SER A 150 -0.02 18.84 -8.79
C SER A 150 0.59 19.50 -7.56
N PRO A 151 0.87 18.77 -6.48
CA PRO A 151 1.41 19.35 -5.26
C PRO A 151 2.85 19.87 -5.45
N ALA A 152 3.47 19.59 -6.58
CA ALA A 152 4.87 19.93 -6.89
C ALA A 152 5.89 19.42 -5.84
N VAL A 153 5.47 18.51 -4.98
CA VAL A 153 6.28 17.93 -3.90
C VAL A 153 6.64 16.51 -4.30
N THR A 154 7.84 16.30 -4.80
CA THR A 154 8.31 14.94 -5.10
C THR A 154 8.69 14.18 -3.83
N TYR A 155 8.70 12.85 -3.89
CA TYR A 155 9.22 11.99 -2.85
C TYR A 155 10.24 11.00 -3.43
N ASN A 156 11.05 10.43 -2.56
CA ASN A 156 12.10 9.46 -2.90
C ASN A 156 12.17 8.35 -1.84
N GLN A 157 13.21 7.51 -1.90
CA GLN A 157 13.42 6.37 -1.01
C GLN A 157 13.58 6.73 0.48
N THR A 158 13.77 8.00 0.84
CA THR A 158 13.86 8.41 2.25
C THR A 158 12.48 8.69 2.87
N ASN A 159 11.47 8.89 2.03
CA ASN A 159 10.14 9.31 2.46
C ASN A 159 9.19 8.12 2.61
N ILE A 160 8.28 8.22 3.56
CA ILE A 160 7.13 7.33 3.71
C ILE A 160 5.89 8.07 3.19
N ILE A 161 5.15 7.41 2.32
CA ILE A 161 3.90 7.91 1.77
C ILE A 161 2.74 7.21 2.47
N GLY A 162 1.95 7.98 3.20
CA GLY A 162 0.68 7.52 3.75
C GLY A 162 -0.47 7.77 2.77
N VAL A 163 -1.38 6.82 2.67
CA VAL A 163 -2.59 6.92 1.86
C VAL A 163 -3.81 6.68 2.74
N ALA A 164 -4.71 7.65 2.77
CA ALA A 164 -5.98 7.56 3.47
C ALA A 164 -7.13 7.52 2.45
N ILE A 165 -7.85 6.41 2.39
CA ILE A 165 -8.95 6.14 1.47
C ILE A 165 -10.27 6.28 2.23
N ASP A 166 -11.09 7.27 1.88
CA ASP A 166 -12.44 7.47 2.38
C ASP A 166 -13.42 6.95 1.33
N ALA A 167 -13.74 5.66 1.41
CA ALA A 167 -14.66 5.05 0.45
C ALA A 167 -16.12 5.49 0.69
N ASP A 168 -16.47 5.91 1.90
CA ASP A 168 -17.81 6.38 2.24
C ASP A 168 -18.15 7.72 1.58
N ASN A 169 -17.15 8.61 1.47
CA ASN A 169 -17.34 9.93 0.84
C ASN A 169 -16.70 10.03 -0.54
N GLY A 170 -15.98 8.98 -0.99
CA GLY A 170 -15.35 8.91 -2.30
C GLY A 170 -14.15 9.84 -2.46
N TYR A 171 -13.25 9.89 -1.47
CA TYR A 171 -12.01 10.68 -1.53
C TYR A 171 -10.79 9.89 -1.12
N VAL A 172 -9.65 10.21 -1.72
CA VAL A 172 -8.34 9.68 -1.32
C VAL A 172 -7.38 10.83 -1.03
N TYR A 173 -6.58 10.67 0.01
CA TYR A 173 -5.61 11.65 0.48
C TYR A 173 -4.24 11.01 0.56
N TRP A 174 -3.21 11.76 0.21
CA TRP A 174 -1.82 11.33 0.35
C TRP A 174 -1.07 12.21 1.32
N SER A 175 -0.23 11.60 2.14
CA SER A 175 0.74 12.30 2.97
C SER A 175 2.16 11.91 2.58
N LYS A 176 3.08 12.82 2.77
CA LYS A 176 4.52 12.60 2.71
C LYS A 176 5.08 12.85 4.11
N ASP A 177 5.69 11.84 4.69
CA ASP A 177 6.26 11.90 6.04
C ASP A 177 5.25 12.47 7.06
N GLY A 178 4.02 11.95 7.04
CA GLY A 178 2.91 12.34 7.92
C GLY A 178 2.22 13.66 7.58
N THR A 179 2.75 14.45 6.65
CA THR A 179 2.13 15.73 6.24
C THR A 179 1.29 15.52 4.98
N TYR A 180 -0.02 15.79 5.07
CA TYR A 180 -0.92 15.66 3.93
C TYR A 180 -0.61 16.71 2.86
N ILE A 181 -0.40 16.22 1.63
CA ILE A 181 -0.20 17.10 0.46
C ILE A 181 -1.52 17.78 0.07
N ASN A 182 -1.43 18.84 -0.74
CA ASN A 182 -2.59 19.58 -1.22
C ASN A 182 -3.47 20.15 -0.08
N SER A 183 -2.88 20.45 1.09
CA SER A 183 -3.61 20.86 2.28
C SER A 183 -4.73 19.86 2.67
N GLY A 184 -4.51 18.58 2.39
CA GLY A 184 -5.49 17.52 2.60
C GLY A 184 -5.92 17.40 4.07
N ASN A 185 -7.22 17.29 4.26
CA ASN A 185 -7.82 17.03 5.56
C ASN A 185 -8.72 15.78 5.47
N PRO A 186 -8.19 14.58 5.77
CA PRO A 186 -9.00 13.35 5.74
C PRO A 186 -10.23 13.38 6.65
N ALA A 187 -10.22 14.20 7.72
CA ALA A 187 -11.35 14.35 8.62
C ALA A 187 -12.47 15.27 8.08
N SER A 188 -12.32 15.80 6.86
CA SER A 188 -13.29 16.76 6.29
C SER A 188 -14.59 16.10 5.79
N GLY A 189 -14.68 14.77 5.78
CA GLY A 189 -15.87 14.03 5.35
C GLY A 189 -16.27 14.35 3.91
N SER A 190 -17.56 14.59 3.68
CA SER A 190 -18.10 14.85 2.34
C SER A 190 -17.60 16.14 1.66
N SER A 191 -16.94 17.04 2.39
CA SER A 191 -16.32 18.21 1.76
C SER A 191 -15.02 17.90 1.03
N GLY A 192 -14.37 16.77 1.33
CA GLY A 192 -13.21 16.26 0.61
C GLY A 192 -12.02 17.22 0.52
N THR A 193 -11.83 18.08 1.56
CA THR A 193 -10.84 19.18 1.52
C THR A 193 -9.43 18.66 1.21
N GLY A 194 -8.87 19.06 0.06
CA GLY A 194 -7.55 18.64 -0.42
C GLY A 194 -7.43 17.18 -0.83
N GLY A 195 -8.51 16.42 -0.71
CA GLY A 195 -8.61 15.05 -1.22
C GLY A 195 -8.86 15.00 -2.72
N ILE A 196 -8.56 13.88 -3.32
CA ILE A 196 -8.83 13.59 -4.73
C ILE A 196 -10.10 12.74 -4.79
N ALA A 197 -11.09 13.21 -5.53
CA ALA A 197 -12.33 12.46 -5.70
C ALA A 197 -12.08 11.16 -6.48
N VAL A 198 -12.57 10.06 -5.95
CA VAL A 198 -12.61 8.77 -6.66
C VAL A 198 -13.65 8.88 -7.77
N PRO A 199 -13.34 8.57 -9.03
CA PRO A 199 -14.29 8.67 -10.12
C PRO A 199 -15.54 7.82 -9.87
N THR A 200 -16.72 8.41 -10.11
CA THR A 200 -17.98 7.68 -10.01
C THR A 200 -18.11 6.62 -11.10
N GLY A 201 -18.71 5.48 -10.78
CA GLY A 201 -18.85 4.35 -11.71
C GLY A 201 -17.53 3.60 -11.93
N THR A 202 -16.65 3.67 -10.93
CA THR A 202 -15.42 2.88 -10.83
C THR A 202 -15.76 1.41 -10.62
N GLY A 203 -15.07 0.56 -11.39
CA GLY A 203 -15.18 -0.89 -11.33
C GLY A 203 -16.57 -1.46 -11.66
N THR A 204 -16.61 -2.76 -11.81
CA THR A 204 -17.88 -3.49 -11.96
C THR A 204 -18.70 -3.43 -10.66
N ASN A 205 -18.01 -3.34 -9.51
CA ASN A 205 -18.61 -3.31 -8.18
C ASN A 205 -18.14 -2.15 -7.30
N GLY A 206 -17.30 -1.24 -7.83
CA GLY A 206 -16.78 -0.11 -7.07
C GLY A 206 -15.70 -0.48 -6.05
N THR A 207 -15.04 -1.62 -6.22
CA THR A 207 -14.00 -2.09 -5.29
C THR A 207 -12.67 -1.38 -5.58
N LEU A 208 -12.08 -0.82 -4.54
CA LEU A 208 -10.77 -0.20 -4.58
C LEU A 208 -9.74 -1.10 -3.87
N PHE A 209 -8.56 -1.20 -4.43
CA PHE A 209 -7.45 -1.95 -3.82
C PHE A 209 -6.27 -1.03 -3.58
N PRO A 210 -5.78 -0.87 -2.34
CA PRO A 210 -4.47 -0.28 -2.11
C PRO A 210 -3.44 -0.85 -3.06
N ALA A 211 -2.65 0.02 -3.69
CA ALA A 211 -1.75 -0.39 -4.75
C ALA A 211 -0.45 0.42 -4.76
N VAL A 212 0.63 -0.23 -5.19
CA VAL A 212 1.91 0.39 -5.47
C VAL A 212 2.38 0.00 -6.86
N GLY A 213 3.17 0.87 -7.48
CA GLY A 213 3.76 0.59 -8.77
C GLY A 213 5.13 1.24 -8.89
N PHE A 214 5.91 0.76 -9.85
CA PHE A 214 7.20 1.33 -10.18
C PHE A 214 7.55 1.05 -11.65
N TYR A 215 8.36 1.95 -12.20
CA TYR A 215 8.94 1.77 -13.54
C TYR A 215 10.40 1.42 -13.40
N TYR A 216 10.77 0.26 -13.90
CA TYR A 216 12.16 -0.21 -13.91
C TYR A 216 12.91 0.34 -15.12
N HIS A 217 13.89 1.20 -14.90
CA HIS A 217 14.70 1.76 -15.96
C HIS A 217 16.11 1.15 -16.02
N THR A 218 16.92 1.34 -15.00
CA THR A 218 18.34 0.93 -15.01
C THR A 218 18.76 0.10 -13.80
N THR A 219 18.09 0.25 -12.69
CA THR A 219 18.32 -0.47 -11.44
C THR A 219 17.04 -1.17 -11.02
N ILE A 220 17.14 -2.31 -10.35
CA ILE A 220 15.99 -3.09 -9.91
C ILE A 220 15.21 -2.32 -8.83
N PRO A 221 13.98 -1.88 -9.09
CA PRO A 221 13.17 -1.15 -8.13
C PRO A 221 12.58 -2.07 -7.08
N THR A 222 12.42 -1.54 -5.89
CA THR A 222 11.76 -2.23 -4.77
C THR A 222 10.83 -1.26 -4.04
N MET A 223 9.63 -1.72 -3.71
CA MET A 223 8.68 -1.02 -2.86
C MET A 223 8.36 -1.84 -1.61
N LEU A 224 8.26 -1.16 -0.48
CA LEU A 224 7.79 -1.69 0.79
C LEU A 224 6.39 -1.16 1.06
N VAL A 225 5.53 -2.00 1.64
CA VAL A 225 4.16 -1.63 2.01
C VAL A 225 3.90 -1.99 3.46
N ASN A 226 3.14 -1.17 4.14
CA ASN A 226 2.69 -1.37 5.51
C ASN A 226 1.17 -1.20 5.57
N PHE A 227 0.45 -2.29 5.78
CA PHE A 227 -0.99 -2.29 6.02
C PHE A 227 -1.34 -2.31 7.52
N GLY A 228 -0.33 -2.17 8.38
CA GLY A 228 -0.46 -2.25 9.84
C GLY A 228 0.01 -3.57 10.43
N GLY A 229 0.14 -4.62 9.62
CA GLY A 229 0.73 -5.90 10.01
C GLY A 229 2.25 -5.90 9.95
N TYR A 230 2.83 -7.04 9.58
CA TYR A 230 4.27 -7.12 9.35
C TYR A 230 4.72 -6.18 8.24
N THR A 231 5.84 -5.51 8.45
CA THR A 231 6.49 -4.65 7.44
C THR A 231 8.00 -4.57 7.68
N THR A 232 8.75 -4.32 6.63
CA THR A 232 10.19 -3.98 6.71
C THR A 232 10.44 -2.46 6.60
N ILE A 233 9.40 -1.65 6.57
CA ILE A 233 9.54 -0.21 6.79
C ILE A 233 9.98 0.00 8.25
N SER A 234 11.08 0.72 8.44
CA SER A 234 11.53 1.05 9.79
C SER A 234 10.52 1.96 10.48
N ILE A 235 9.97 1.50 11.58
CA ILE A 235 9.02 2.24 12.41
C ILE A 235 9.79 2.82 13.61
N SER A 236 9.85 4.13 13.70
CA SER A 236 10.55 4.85 14.77
C SER A 236 9.61 5.32 15.88
N SER A 237 8.35 5.56 15.55
CA SER A 237 7.32 6.02 16.49
C SER A 237 6.00 5.33 16.20
N ALA A 238 5.88 4.10 16.66
CA ALA A 238 4.72 3.25 16.37
C ALA A 238 3.38 3.90 16.76
N ALA A 239 2.49 3.98 15.80
CA ALA A 239 1.11 4.43 15.96
C ALA A 239 0.12 3.36 15.53
N THR A 240 -1.01 3.28 16.21
CA THR A 240 -2.11 2.39 15.88
C THR A 240 -3.32 3.18 15.37
N ASP A 241 -4.29 2.50 14.79
CA ASP A 241 -5.60 3.07 14.55
C ASP A 241 -6.42 3.27 15.84
N ALA A 242 -7.64 3.81 15.74
CA ALA A 242 -8.49 4.06 16.90
C ALA A 242 -8.94 2.79 17.63
N ASN A 243 -8.88 1.62 16.98
CA ASN A 243 -9.19 0.32 17.59
C ASN A 243 -7.96 -0.35 18.22
N GLY A 244 -6.79 0.31 18.16
CA GLY A 244 -5.53 -0.23 18.64
C GLY A 244 -4.90 -1.26 17.71
N TYR A 245 -5.36 -1.35 16.45
CA TYR A 245 -4.78 -2.24 15.46
C TYR A 245 -3.78 -1.54 14.57
N GLY A 246 -2.85 -2.34 14.07
CA GLY A 246 -1.80 -1.89 13.17
C GLY A 246 -0.60 -1.28 13.88
N THR A 247 0.51 -1.24 13.14
CA THR A 247 1.76 -0.57 13.56
C THR A 247 2.23 0.28 12.38
N PHE A 248 2.07 1.59 12.48
CA PHE A 248 2.40 2.56 11.44
C PHE A 248 3.48 3.52 11.93
N GLU A 249 4.27 4.10 11.02
CA GLU A 249 5.19 5.19 11.37
C GLU A 249 4.43 6.48 11.69
N TYR A 250 3.35 6.75 10.94
CA TYR A 250 2.50 7.92 11.15
C TYR A 250 1.09 7.50 11.56
N ALA A 251 0.51 8.20 12.52
CA ALA A 251 -0.83 7.88 13.00
C ALA A 251 -1.86 7.96 11.85
N PRO A 252 -2.68 6.91 11.66
CA PRO A 252 -3.84 7.01 10.80
C PRO A 252 -4.72 8.21 11.18
N PRO A 253 -5.33 8.92 10.23
CA PRO A 253 -6.26 10.00 10.55
C PRO A 253 -7.42 9.49 11.43
N THR A 254 -8.00 10.37 12.21
CA THR A 254 -9.17 10.02 13.03
C THR A 254 -10.28 9.41 12.16
N GLY A 255 -10.74 8.23 12.54
CA GLY A 255 -11.77 7.47 11.85
C GLY A 255 -11.27 6.67 10.65
N TYR A 256 -9.96 6.60 10.43
CA TYR A 256 -9.34 5.69 9.48
C TYR A 256 -8.71 4.50 10.19
N TYR A 257 -8.80 3.34 9.57
CA TYR A 257 -8.45 2.07 10.18
C TYR A 257 -7.41 1.32 9.36
N ALA A 258 -6.66 0.47 10.04
CA ALA A 258 -5.79 -0.52 9.41
C ALA A 258 -6.62 -1.50 8.57
N LEU A 259 -6.12 -1.85 7.39
CA LEU A 259 -6.81 -2.81 6.51
C LEU A 259 -6.58 -4.23 7.03
N CYS A 260 -7.45 -4.68 7.93
CA CYS A 260 -7.42 -5.99 8.54
C CYS A 260 -8.84 -6.58 8.68
N THR A 261 -8.91 -7.90 8.90
CA THR A 261 -10.20 -8.61 8.90
C THR A 261 -11.16 -8.16 10.00
N LYS A 262 -10.67 -7.75 11.17
CA LYS A 262 -11.54 -7.23 12.24
C LYS A 262 -12.14 -5.88 11.87
N ASN A 263 -11.34 -4.96 11.37
CA ASN A 263 -11.83 -3.66 10.96
C ASN A 263 -12.76 -3.77 9.73
N LEU A 264 -12.45 -4.67 8.78
CA LEU A 264 -13.34 -4.93 7.64
C LEU A 264 -14.71 -5.48 8.07
N ALA A 265 -14.75 -6.32 9.09
CA ALA A 265 -16.01 -6.84 9.62
C ALA A 265 -16.87 -5.77 10.30
N GLU A 266 -16.27 -4.68 10.77
CA GLU A 266 -16.96 -3.62 11.51
C GLU A 266 -17.29 -2.41 10.63
N TYR A 267 -16.41 -2.04 9.70
CA TYR A 267 -16.47 -0.79 8.94
C TYR A 267 -16.48 -0.99 7.41
N GLY A 268 -16.25 -2.22 6.91
CA GLY A 268 -16.14 -2.55 5.49
C GLY A 268 -17.45 -2.85 4.78
#